data_92a19f6a85961b69c33abc1edfd3f50c
#
_entry.id   92a19f6a85961b69c33abc1edfd3f50c
#
_cell.length_a   1.000
_cell.length_b   1.000
_cell.length_c   1.000
_cell.angle_alpha   90.00
_cell.angle_beta   90.00
_cell.angle_gamma   90.00
#
_symmetry.space_group_name_H-M   'P 1'
#
loop_
_entity.id
_entity.type
_entity.pdbx_description
1 polymer ?
#
loop_
_entity_poly.entity_id
_entity_poly.type
_entity_poly.pdbx_seq_one_letter_code
_entity_poly.pdbx_strand_id
1 'polypeptide(L)'
;MSLIEIQNLSFTYDGSYDPVFENCSLRLDTDWKLGFVGRNGRGKTTFLKLLMGEYSYEGSITASTAFDYFPFLPPDLSATTLDVANAVCPDCEYWQLVRELSLLRVEEEVLYRSFETLSHGERTKVLLAALFLHENHFLLIDEPTNHLDAAGRRLLGNYL
;
A
#
# COMPACT_ATOMS: atom_id res chain seq x y z
N MET A 1 4.85 17.11 12.19
CA MET A 1 5.71 16.73 11.04
C MET A 1 6.38 15.42 11.41
N SER A 2 5.94 14.36 10.83
CA SER A 2 6.58 13.05 10.98
C SER A 2 7.56 12.87 9.81
N LEU A 3 8.74 12.32 10.08
CA LEU A 3 9.82 12.21 9.11
C LEU A 3 10.23 10.74 9.00
N ILE A 4 10.43 10.29 7.76
CA ILE A 4 11.10 9.04 7.45
C ILE A 4 12.51 9.41 7.00
N GLU A 5 13.51 9.00 7.74
CA GLU A 5 14.91 9.27 7.46
C GLU A 5 15.65 7.99 7.12
N ILE A 6 16.29 7.99 5.98
CA ILE A 6 17.08 6.89 5.46
C ILE A 6 18.52 7.39 5.36
N GLN A 7 19.47 6.68 5.96
CA GLN A 7 20.88 7.04 5.98
C GLN A 7 21.76 5.86 5.56
N ASN A 8 22.59 6.09 4.54
CA ASN A 8 23.59 5.15 4.03
C ASN A 8 23.02 3.76 3.71
N LEU A 9 21.79 3.70 3.23
CA LEU A 9 21.11 2.44 2.90
C LEU A 9 21.85 1.73 1.78
N SER A 10 22.32 0.52 2.06
CA SER A 10 22.86 -0.40 1.07
C SER A 10 22.18 -1.76 1.19
N PHE A 11 21.83 -2.34 0.05
CA PHE A 11 21.15 -3.62 -0.01
C PHE A 11 21.54 -4.42 -1.25
N THR A 12 21.85 -5.69 -1.03
CA THR A 12 22.10 -6.69 -2.06
C THR A 12 21.33 -7.95 -1.73
N TYR A 13 20.67 -8.57 -2.69
CA TYR A 13 20.00 -9.86 -2.46
C TYR A 13 21.02 -10.98 -2.20
N ASP A 14 20.64 -11.92 -1.35
CA ASP A 14 21.46 -13.11 -1.07
C ASP A 14 21.77 -13.86 -2.37
N GLY A 15 23.07 -14.12 -2.59
CA GLY A 15 23.56 -14.79 -3.79
C GLY A 15 23.69 -13.89 -5.02
N SER A 16 23.41 -12.59 -4.92
CA SER A 16 23.71 -11.61 -5.97
C SER A 16 25.02 -10.89 -5.67
N TYR A 17 25.74 -10.52 -6.73
CA TYR A 17 26.90 -9.63 -6.63
C TYR A 17 26.56 -8.18 -6.94
N ASP A 18 25.39 -7.94 -7.56
CA ASP A 18 24.97 -6.60 -7.96
C ASP A 18 24.12 -5.97 -6.85
N PRO A 19 24.54 -4.83 -6.29
CA PRO A 19 23.76 -4.12 -5.30
C PRO A 19 22.52 -3.48 -5.92
N VAL A 20 21.40 -3.55 -5.19
CA VAL A 20 20.15 -2.86 -5.57
C VAL A 20 20.21 -1.40 -5.12
N PHE A 21 20.78 -1.17 -3.93
CA PHE A 21 21.03 0.16 -3.38
C PHE A 21 22.45 0.22 -2.82
N GLU A 22 23.12 1.35 -3.05
CA GLU A 22 24.47 1.64 -2.54
C GLU A 22 24.47 3.02 -1.87
N ASN A 23 24.70 3.05 -0.57
CA ASN A 23 24.91 4.25 0.22
C ASN A 23 23.83 5.35 -0.04
N CYS A 24 22.59 4.94 -0.18
CA CYS A 24 21.48 5.84 -0.45
C CYS A 24 21.02 6.55 0.83
N SER A 25 20.90 7.88 0.76
CA SER A 25 20.36 8.66 1.88
C SER A 25 19.28 9.58 1.38
N LEU A 26 18.14 9.59 2.06
CA LEU A 26 17.04 10.46 1.70
C LEU A 26 16.13 10.72 2.92
N ARG A 27 15.37 11.82 2.86
CA ARG A 27 14.36 12.18 3.85
C ARG A 27 13.03 12.37 3.17
N LEU A 28 11.99 11.78 3.75
CA LEU A 28 10.61 11.86 3.28
C LEU A 28 9.75 12.44 4.40
N ASP A 29 8.95 13.43 4.07
CA ASP A 29 7.92 13.93 4.97
C ASP A 29 6.67 13.05 4.82
N THR A 30 6.06 12.64 5.92
CA THR A 30 4.87 11.77 5.90
C THR A 30 3.62 12.45 5.34
N ASP A 31 3.64 13.79 5.24
CA ASP A 31 2.54 14.55 4.64
C ASP A 31 2.63 14.60 3.10
N TRP A 32 3.71 14.07 2.52
CA TRP A 32 3.89 14.09 1.07
C TRP A 32 3.21 12.90 0.39
N LYS A 33 2.57 13.17 -0.73
CA LYS A 33 2.19 12.16 -1.71
C LYS A 33 3.31 12.02 -2.74
N LEU A 34 4.00 10.89 -2.73
CA LEU A 34 5.21 10.68 -3.52
C LEU A 34 5.00 9.61 -4.60
N GLY A 35 5.30 9.96 -5.84
CA GLY A 35 5.40 9.00 -6.94
C GLY A 35 6.80 8.41 -7.06
N PHE A 36 6.95 7.11 -6.83
CA PHE A 36 8.21 6.41 -7.02
C PHE A 36 8.29 5.81 -8.42
N VAL A 37 9.03 6.45 -9.31
CA VAL A 37 9.05 6.12 -10.75
C VAL A 37 10.37 5.45 -11.13
N GLY A 38 10.31 4.43 -11.97
CA GLY A 38 11.47 3.73 -12.48
C GLY A 38 11.08 2.52 -13.32
N ARG A 39 12.02 2.02 -14.12
CA ARG A 39 11.82 0.78 -14.92
C ARG A 39 11.56 -0.41 -13.99
N ASN A 40 10.84 -1.41 -14.49
CA ASN A 40 10.66 -2.68 -13.78
C ASN A 40 12.01 -3.35 -13.50
N GLY A 41 12.14 -4.01 -12.35
CA GLY A 41 13.37 -4.63 -11.90
C GLY A 41 14.45 -3.67 -11.34
N ARG A 42 14.11 -2.39 -11.12
CA ARG A 42 15.05 -1.39 -10.56
C ARG A 42 14.86 -1.13 -9.06
N GLY A 43 14.32 -2.10 -8.33
CA GLY A 43 14.29 -2.05 -6.86
C GLY A 43 13.12 -1.29 -6.24
N LYS A 44 12.05 -0.90 -7.00
CA LYS A 44 10.90 -0.19 -6.42
C LYS A 44 10.25 -0.98 -5.28
N THR A 45 9.78 -2.18 -5.58
CA THR A 45 9.20 -3.10 -4.58
C THR A 45 10.19 -3.41 -3.45
N THR A 46 11.47 -3.59 -3.79
CA THR A 46 12.53 -3.84 -2.81
C THR A 46 12.66 -2.69 -1.81
N PHE A 47 12.62 -1.44 -2.30
CA PHE A 47 12.67 -0.26 -1.45
C PHE A 47 11.50 -0.20 -0.46
N LEU A 48 10.29 -0.44 -0.94
CA LEU A 48 9.08 -0.47 -0.08
C LEU A 48 9.18 -1.57 0.98
N LYS A 49 9.69 -2.75 0.61
CA LYS A 49 9.90 -3.87 1.54
C LYS A 49 11.01 -3.62 2.56
N LEU A 50 12.04 -2.87 2.19
CA LEU A 50 13.07 -2.40 3.13
C LEU A 50 12.48 -1.44 4.17
N LEU A 51 11.57 -0.54 3.76
CA LEU A 51 10.83 0.33 4.69
C LEU A 51 9.96 -0.48 5.66
N MET A 52 9.37 -1.59 5.19
CA MET A 52 8.59 -2.52 6.01
C MET A 52 9.48 -3.38 6.95
N GLY A 53 10.80 -3.36 6.79
CA GLY A 53 11.72 -4.19 7.56
C GLY A 53 11.70 -5.68 7.18
N GLU A 54 11.23 -6.01 5.96
CA GLU A 54 11.19 -7.41 5.48
C GLU A 54 12.58 -7.96 5.12
N TYR A 55 13.54 -7.09 4.87
CA TYR A 55 14.92 -7.45 4.52
C TYR A 55 15.93 -6.82 5.47
N SER A 56 17.01 -7.54 5.75
CA SER A 56 18.18 -6.98 6.43
C SER A 56 18.99 -6.11 5.46
N TYR A 57 19.44 -4.95 5.94
CA TYR A 57 20.18 -3.97 5.13
C TYR A 57 21.29 -3.32 5.95
N GLU A 58 22.24 -2.67 5.27
CA GLU A 58 23.23 -1.80 5.87
C GLU A 58 22.74 -0.36 5.89
N GLY A 59 23.12 0.41 6.92
CA GLY A 59 22.64 1.77 7.14
C GLY A 59 21.50 1.84 8.17
N SER A 60 20.70 2.86 8.11
CA SER A 60 19.57 3.03 9.03
C SER A 60 18.32 3.59 8.34
N ILE A 61 17.16 3.09 8.75
CA ILE A 61 15.84 3.64 8.42
C ILE A 61 15.17 3.98 9.74
N THR A 62 14.83 5.25 9.93
CA THR A 62 14.13 5.75 11.12
C THR A 62 12.82 6.38 10.68
N ALA A 63 11.71 5.93 11.25
CA ALA A 63 10.39 6.46 10.98
C ALA A 63 9.64 6.68 12.30
N SER A 64 8.89 7.76 12.39
CA SER A 64 8.00 8.07 13.51
C SER A 64 6.55 7.63 13.25
N THR A 65 6.31 6.88 12.21
CA THR A 65 5.01 6.35 11.78
C THR A 65 5.12 4.86 11.50
N ALA A 66 4.02 4.14 11.64
CA ALA A 66 3.90 2.79 11.13
C ALA A 66 3.66 2.80 9.62
N PHE A 67 3.97 1.71 8.95
CA PHE A 67 3.76 1.54 7.52
C PHE A 67 2.63 0.56 7.25
N ASP A 68 1.76 0.91 6.32
CA ASP A 68 0.87 -0.03 5.64
C ASP A 68 1.39 -0.30 4.24
N TYR A 69 1.23 -1.53 3.77
CA TYR A 69 1.69 -1.93 2.45
C TYR A 69 0.54 -2.51 1.62
N PHE A 70 0.45 -2.03 0.39
CA PHE A 70 -0.43 -2.59 -0.63
C PHE A 70 0.41 -3.05 -1.84
N PRO A 71 0.18 -4.23 -2.43
CA PRO A 71 -0.90 -5.18 -2.17
C PRO A 71 -0.59 -6.16 -1.00
N PHE A 72 -1.62 -6.54 -0.28
CA PHE A 72 -1.55 -7.60 0.72
C PHE A 72 -2.73 -8.56 0.57
N LEU A 73 -2.60 -9.75 1.15
CA LEU A 73 -3.65 -10.75 1.17
C LEU A 73 -4.31 -10.75 2.56
N PRO A 74 -5.63 -10.50 2.65
CA PRO A 74 -6.34 -10.64 3.91
C PRO A 74 -6.24 -12.06 4.47
N PRO A 75 -6.23 -12.24 5.80
CA PRO A 75 -6.06 -13.54 6.42
C PRO A 75 -7.23 -14.51 6.18
N ASP A 76 -8.43 -13.98 6.00
CA ASP A 76 -9.63 -14.76 5.69
C ASP A 76 -10.36 -14.19 4.47
N LEU A 77 -10.25 -14.88 3.34
CA LEU A 77 -10.92 -14.50 2.09
C LEU A 77 -12.40 -14.88 2.08
N SER A 78 -12.84 -15.79 2.93
CA SER A 78 -14.24 -16.24 3.02
C SER A 78 -15.11 -15.29 3.85
N ALA A 79 -14.48 -14.43 4.66
CA ALA A 79 -15.17 -13.40 5.45
C ALA A 79 -15.94 -12.42 4.56
N THR A 80 -16.90 -11.71 5.15
CA THR A 80 -17.58 -10.64 4.43
C THR A 80 -16.59 -9.54 4.07
N THR A 81 -16.84 -8.84 2.99
CA THR A 81 -15.98 -7.71 2.56
C THR A 81 -15.91 -6.63 3.64
N LEU A 82 -17.01 -6.41 4.38
CA LEU A 82 -17.04 -5.50 5.50
C LEU A 82 -16.11 -5.93 6.63
N ASP A 83 -16.09 -7.22 6.98
CA ASP A 83 -15.19 -7.74 8.02
C ASP A 83 -13.72 -7.61 7.61
N VAL A 84 -13.42 -7.87 6.33
CA VAL A 84 -12.07 -7.66 5.77
C VAL A 84 -11.67 -6.19 5.88
N ALA A 85 -12.55 -5.25 5.50
CA ALA A 85 -12.27 -3.83 5.59
C ALA A 85 -12.07 -3.36 7.03
N ASN A 86 -12.91 -3.83 7.96
CA ASN A 86 -12.80 -3.52 9.39
C ASN A 86 -11.53 -4.12 10.02
N ALA A 87 -11.04 -5.25 9.54
CA ALA A 87 -9.76 -5.80 9.99
C ALA A 87 -8.57 -4.95 9.57
N VAL A 88 -8.66 -4.24 8.45
CA VAL A 88 -7.64 -3.29 7.96
C VAL A 88 -7.73 -1.96 8.71
N CYS A 89 -8.92 -1.45 8.91
CA CYS A 89 -9.18 -0.18 9.58
C CYS A 89 -10.21 -0.38 10.71
N PRO A 90 -9.80 -0.84 11.89
CA PRO A 90 -10.74 -1.15 13.00
C PRO A 90 -11.50 0.07 13.52
N ASP A 91 -10.89 1.24 13.43
CA ASP A 91 -11.41 2.49 13.98
C ASP A 91 -12.22 3.31 12.95
N CYS A 92 -12.36 2.83 11.71
CA CYS A 92 -13.11 3.55 10.70
C CYS A 92 -14.62 3.34 10.86
N GLU A 93 -15.37 4.42 10.69
CA GLU A 93 -16.82 4.38 10.71
C GLU A 93 -17.37 3.85 9.37
N TYR A 94 -18.46 3.08 9.43
CA TYR A 94 -19.11 2.49 8.25
C TYR A 94 -19.37 3.51 7.12
N TRP A 95 -19.88 4.70 7.46
CA TRP A 95 -20.16 5.75 6.48
C TRP A 95 -18.91 6.29 5.78
N GLN A 96 -17.74 6.28 6.46
CA GLN A 96 -16.47 6.69 5.87
C GLN A 96 -16.08 5.68 4.78
N LEU A 97 -16.17 4.39 5.08
CA LEU A 97 -15.90 3.32 4.12
C LEU A 97 -16.81 3.41 2.90
N VAL A 98 -18.12 3.57 3.10
CA VAL A 98 -19.10 3.73 2.02
C VAL A 98 -18.76 4.96 1.16
N ARG A 99 -18.37 6.07 1.77
CA ARG A 99 -17.93 7.27 1.05
C ARG A 99 -16.72 6.99 0.15
N GLU A 100 -15.67 6.36 0.68
CA GLU A 100 -14.46 6.05 -0.09
C GLU A 100 -14.76 5.06 -1.24
N LEU A 101 -15.60 4.06 -0.99
CA LEU A 101 -16.05 3.12 -2.03
C LEU A 101 -16.83 3.84 -3.14
N SER A 102 -17.70 4.79 -2.80
CA SER A 102 -18.42 5.61 -3.78
C SER A 102 -17.46 6.41 -4.68
N LEU A 103 -16.40 6.99 -4.12
CA LEU A 103 -15.35 7.67 -4.89
C LEU A 103 -14.65 6.72 -5.87
N LEU A 104 -14.49 5.47 -5.49
CA LEU A 104 -13.91 4.41 -6.30
C LEU A 104 -14.94 3.68 -7.19
N ARG A 105 -16.19 4.16 -7.24
CA ARG A 105 -17.30 3.57 -8.00
C ARG A 105 -17.49 2.08 -7.69
N VAL A 106 -17.53 1.78 -6.41
CA VAL A 106 -17.88 0.47 -5.86
C VAL A 106 -19.21 0.61 -5.12
N GLU A 107 -20.18 -0.24 -5.47
CA GLU A 107 -21.50 -0.23 -4.84
C GLU A 107 -21.44 -0.75 -3.40
N GLU A 108 -22.29 -0.22 -2.52
CA GLU A 108 -22.32 -0.56 -1.10
C GLU A 108 -22.60 -2.06 -0.87
N GLU A 109 -23.42 -2.68 -1.74
CA GLU A 109 -23.77 -4.10 -1.66
C GLU A 109 -22.55 -5.03 -1.69
N VAL A 110 -21.43 -4.57 -2.22
CA VAL A 110 -20.15 -5.30 -2.22
C VAL A 110 -19.70 -5.64 -0.80
N LEU A 111 -19.99 -4.78 0.18
CA LEU A 111 -19.61 -4.98 1.58
C LEU A 111 -20.25 -6.21 2.22
N TYR A 112 -21.42 -6.63 1.74
CA TYR A 112 -22.15 -7.79 2.27
C TYR A 112 -21.82 -9.11 1.57
N ARG A 113 -21.00 -9.07 0.53
CA ARG A 113 -20.54 -10.25 -0.19
C ARG A 113 -19.29 -10.83 0.46
N SER A 114 -19.07 -12.14 0.30
CA SER A 114 -17.79 -12.77 0.64
C SER A 114 -16.68 -12.15 -0.21
N PHE A 115 -15.56 -11.77 0.42
CA PHE A 115 -14.44 -11.10 -0.26
C PHE A 115 -13.87 -11.93 -1.41
N GLU A 116 -13.88 -13.27 -1.29
CA GLU A 116 -13.40 -14.16 -2.35
C GLU A 116 -14.26 -14.13 -3.64
N THR A 117 -15.52 -13.66 -3.54
CA THR A 117 -16.42 -13.55 -4.70
C THR A 117 -16.23 -12.28 -5.50
N LEU A 118 -15.47 -11.31 -4.98
CA LEU A 118 -15.19 -10.05 -5.65
C LEU A 118 -14.22 -10.24 -6.82
N SER A 119 -14.41 -9.44 -7.86
CA SER A 119 -13.41 -9.27 -8.92
C SER A 119 -12.11 -8.71 -8.35
N HIS A 120 -10.98 -8.94 -9.02
CA HIS A 120 -9.69 -8.37 -8.61
C HIS A 120 -9.73 -6.84 -8.51
N GLY A 121 -10.45 -6.16 -9.41
CA GLY A 121 -10.63 -4.72 -9.38
C GLY A 121 -11.42 -4.24 -8.16
N GLU A 122 -12.51 -4.92 -7.79
CA GLU A 122 -13.28 -4.62 -6.58
C GLU A 122 -12.44 -4.85 -5.33
N ARG A 123 -11.72 -5.98 -5.23
CA ARG A 123 -10.80 -6.25 -4.10
C ARG A 123 -9.77 -5.15 -3.93
N THR A 124 -9.10 -4.76 -5.01
CA THR A 124 -8.11 -3.67 -5.00
C THR A 124 -8.72 -2.38 -4.45
N LYS A 125 -9.88 -1.99 -4.93
CA LYS A 125 -10.56 -0.76 -4.51
C LYS A 125 -11.00 -0.80 -3.05
N VAL A 126 -11.56 -1.92 -2.59
CA VAL A 126 -11.97 -2.10 -1.19
C VAL A 126 -10.77 -2.01 -0.25
N LEU A 127 -9.69 -2.72 -0.54
CA LEU A 127 -8.49 -2.70 0.30
C LEU A 127 -7.85 -1.31 0.33
N LEU A 128 -7.77 -0.62 -0.79
CA LEU A 128 -7.25 0.75 -0.83
C LEU A 128 -8.16 1.71 -0.06
N ALA A 129 -9.48 1.62 -0.20
CA ALA A 129 -10.41 2.44 0.57
C ALA A 129 -10.21 2.27 2.08
N ALA A 130 -10.09 1.05 2.56
CA ALA A 130 -9.83 0.75 3.96
C ALA A 130 -8.45 1.29 4.43
N LEU A 131 -7.40 1.11 3.63
CA LEU A 131 -6.06 1.61 3.95
C LEU A 131 -5.99 3.14 3.99
N PHE A 132 -6.74 3.83 3.13
CA PHE A 132 -6.81 5.30 3.16
C PHE A 132 -7.50 5.87 4.39
N LEU A 133 -8.36 5.08 5.03
CA LEU A 133 -9.03 5.45 6.28
C LEU A 133 -8.22 5.10 7.52
N HIS A 134 -7.17 4.27 7.38
CA HIS A 134 -6.33 3.85 8.49
C HIS A 134 -5.41 5.01 8.90
N GLU A 135 -5.74 5.66 9.99
CA GLU A 135 -5.05 6.85 10.48
C GLU A 135 -3.70 6.54 11.11
N ASN A 136 -2.80 7.53 11.11
CA ASN A 136 -1.46 7.47 11.70
C ASN A 136 -0.51 6.43 11.09
N HIS A 137 -0.79 5.97 9.89
CA HIS A 137 0.05 5.08 9.10
C HIS A 137 0.53 5.76 7.82
N PHE A 138 1.72 5.40 7.36
CA PHE A 138 2.24 5.84 6.06
C PHE A 138 2.03 4.72 5.05
N LEU A 139 1.17 5.00 4.06
CA LEU A 139 0.76 3.99 3.09
C LEU A 139 1.78 3.85 1.95
N LEU A 140 2.30 2.64 1.81
CA LEU A 140 3.19 2.21 0.74
C LEU A 140 2.38 1.45 -0.32
N ILE A 141 2.27 2.01 -1.52
CA ILE A 141 1.46 1.43 -2.60
C ILE A 141 2.38 0.95 -3.72
N ASP A 142 2.36 -0.35 -3.99
CA ASP A 142 3.13 -0.98 -5.07
C ASP A 142 2.20 -1.46 -6.19
N GLU A 143 2.36 -0.90 -7.37
CA GLU A 143 1.64 -1.27 -8.59
C GLU A 143 0.11 -1.45 -8.44
N PRO A 144 -0.61 -0.47 -7.86
CA PRO A 144 -2.04 -0.61 -7.54
C PRO A 144 -2.95 -0.74 -8.76
N THR A 145 -2.42 -0.45 -9.94
CA THR A 145 -3.15 -0.51 -11.21
C THR A 145 -3.11 -1.89 -11.88
N ASN A 146 -2.32 -2.83 -11.34
CA ASN A 146 -2.33 -4.19 -11.80
C ASN A 146 -3.75 -4.78 -11.67
N HIS A 147 -4.19 -5.50 -12.69
CA HIS A 147 -5.53 -6.11 -12.75
C HIS A 147 -6.71 -5.11 -12.89
N LEU A 148 -6.45 -3.82 -13.12
CA LEU A 148 -7.48 -2.84 -13.44
C LEU A 148 -7.56 -2.62 -14.95
N ASP A 149 -8.79 -2.43 -15.44
CA ASP A 149 -9.03 -1.97 -16.80
C ASP A 149 -8.63 -0.48 -16.98
N ALA A 150 -8.71 0.04 -18.20
CA ALA A 150 -8.32 1.42 -18.49
C ALA A 150 -9.14 2.46 -17.70
N ALA A 151 -10.43 2.19 -17.46
CA ALA A 151 -11.31 3.07 -16.70
C ALA A 151 -10.96 3.03 -15.21
N GLY A 152 -10.74 1.85 -14.66
CA GLY A 152 -10.30 1.65 -13.26
C GLY A 152 -8.95 2.31 -12.97
N ARG A 153 -7.99 2.21 -13.90
CA ARG A 153 -6.68 2.89 -13.76
C ARG A 153 -6.80 4.41 -13.71
N ARG A 154 -7.65 5.01 -14.56
CA ARG A 154 -7.89 6.46 -14.54
C ARG A 154 -8.57 6.89 -13.23
N LEU A 155 -9.57 6.12 -12.81
CA LEU A 155 -10.31 6.39 -11.57
C LEU A 155 -9.36 6.35 -10.38
N LEU A 156 -8.56 5.30 -10.27
CA LEU A 156 -7.58 5.16 -9.19
C LEU A 156 -6.52 6.25 -9.23
N GLY A 157 -5.99 6.61 -10.41
CA GLY A 157 -5.03 7.69 -10.55
C GLY A 157 -5.57 9.09 -10.14
N ASN A 158 -6.89 9.29 -10.21
CA ASN A 158 -7.52 10.52 -9.70
C ASN A 158 -7.82 10.47 -8.20
N TYR A 159 -7.91 9.26 -7.65
CA TYR A 159 -8.18 9.02 -6.23
C TYR A 159 -6.89 9.16 -5.40
N LEU A 160 -5.76 8.66 -5.90
CA LEU A 160 -4.42 8.78 -5.28
C LEU A 160 -3.88 10.21 -5.33
#